data_3f007b1569aae535d58eb6e55da43606
#
_entry.id   3f007b1569aae535d58eb6e55da43606
#
_cell.length_a   1.000
_cell.length_b   1.000
_cell.length_c   1.000
_cell.angle_alpha   90.00
_cell.angle_beta   90.00
_cell.angle_gamma   90.00
#
_symmetry.space_group_name_H-M   'P 1'
#
loop_
_entity.id
_entity.type
_entity.pdbx_description
1 polymer ?
#
loop_
_entity_poly.entity_id
_entity_poly.type
_entity_poly.pdbx_seq_one_letter_code
_entity_poly.pdbx_strand_id
1 'polypeptide(L)'
;MMQFVFTDALKNAIAPERITEAKLYLWDQSTDTTRRTVNVRVPKNIWTASTITWNNNPGYYDSSWNGVARPAPHTISGDPGWWAYPYMRDLVSAMLRNYQDTSLPRTLHEKRGIMIKLENESVGLKTLRSSNHSENRPNMSITYMTSSPSSQYGIAWPYRDRPAKNPNCVGYALCMDSAVIPLFNTGNVTLSETAAAALMTDYLIDNGYVSSMRKLSSATSSISSNEYRACFRIQRKAVYIDDIGTYGFDQYHFLVQTNTGAWAHKMGDSASQLLGNINPSTNAAWWTYVVSMSTPTLYYAITF
;
A
#
# COMPACT_ATOMS: atom_id res chain seq x y z
N MET A 1 -8.25 10.55 18.68
CA MET A 1 -7.88 9.14 18.47
C MET A 1 -9.12 8.29 18.38
N MET A 2 -9.08 7.19 17.62
CA MET A 2 -10.22 6.27 17.43
C MET A 2 -9.74 4.83 17.53
N GLN A 3 -10.55 3.98 18.12
CA GLN A 3 -10.35 2.54 18.12
C GLN A 3 -11.46 1.90 17.28
N PHE A 4 -11.07 1.05 16.34
CA PHE A 4 -11.98 0.22 15.59
C PHE A 4 -11.82 -1.22 16.06
N VAL A 5 -12.94 -1.83 16.39
CA VAL A 5 -12.98 -3.24 16.79
C VAL A 5 -13.48 -4.04 15.61
N PHE A 6 -12.64 -4.91 15.09
CA PHE A 6 -13.09 -5.89 14.11
C PHE A 6 -14.03 -6.87 14.79
N THR A 7 -15.19 -7.13 14.22
CA THR A 7 -16.09 -8.17 14.72
C THR A 7 -15.44 -9.55 14.51
N ASP A 8 -15.75 -10.52 15.35
CA ASP A 8 -15.22 -11.87 15.20
C ASP A 8 -15.60 -12.51 13.87
N ALA A 9 -16.79 -12.19 13.35
CA ALA A 9 -17.22 -12.59 12.02
C ALA A 9 -16.25 -12.05 10.94
N LEU A 10 -15.87 -10.77 11.00
CA LEU A 10 -14.94 -10.17 10.05
C LEU A 10 -13.54 -10.77 10.18
N LYS A 11 -13.07 -10.95 11.42
CA LYS A 11 -11.75 -11.49 11.73
C LYS A 11 -11.54 -12.90 11.20
N ASN A 12 -12.60 -13.73 11.25
CA ASN A 12 -12.56 -15.13 10.84
C ASN A 12 -12.89 -15.32 9.35
N ALA A 13 -13.58 -14.37 8.74
CA ALA A 13 -14.08 -14.49 7.37
C ALA A 13 -13.13 -13.92 6.32
N ILE A 14 -12.24 -12.99 6.69
CA ILE A 14 -11.42 -12.25 5.74
C ILE A 14 -9.93 -12.50 6.01
N ALA A 15 -9.24 -13.00 5.00
CA ALA A 15 -7.79 -12.95 4.97
C ALA A 15 -7.36 -11.49 4.66
N PRO A 16 -6.35 -10.95 5.36
CA PRO A 16 -5.91 -9.55 5.20
C PRO A 16 -5.58 -9.18 3.76
N GLU A 17 -5.00 -10.09 3.02
CA GLU A 17 -4.65 -9.96 1.61
C GLU A 17 -5.87 -9.87 0.68
N ARG A 18 -7.05 -10.22 1.13
CA ARG A 18 -8.30 -10.10 0.37
C ARG A 18 -8.96 -8.73 0.46
N ILE A 19 -8.48 -7.85 1.32
CA ILE A 19 -9.01 -6.50 1.43
C ILE A 19 -8.60 -5.71 0.18
N THR A 20 -9.55 -5.30 -0.62
CA THR A 20 -9.33 -4.54 -1.86
C THR A 20 -9.38 -3.04 -1.63
N GLU A 21 -10.16 -2.60 -0.67
CA GLU A 21 -10.29 -1.20 -0.31
C GLU A 21 -10.66 -1.06 1.17
N ALA A 22 -10.14 -0.02 1.81
CA ALA A 22 -10.64 0.43 3.11
C ALA A 22 -10.69 1.95 3.13
N LYS A 23 -11.81 2.51 3.58
CA LYS A 23 -12.05 3.94 3.70
C LYS A 23 -12.52 4.28 5.10
N LEU A 24 -11.91 5.29 5.70
CA LEU A 24 -12.35 5.86 6.96
C LEU A 24 -13.28 7.04 6.65
N TYR A 25 -14.50 7.01 7.18
CA TYR A 25 -15.46 8.08 7.07
C TYR A 25 -15.58 8.83 8.38
N LEU A 26 -15.50 10.13 8.29
CA LEU A 26 -15.59 11.05 9.41
C LEU A 26 -16.58 12.16 9.07
N TRP A 27 -17.34 12.62 10.06
CA TRP A 27 -18.17 13.80 9.91
C TRP A 27 -17.45 15.02 10.48
N ASP A 28 -17.18 15.99 9.61
CA ASP A 28 -16.67 17.30 10.00
C ASP A 28 -17.87 18.22 10.31
N GLN A 29 -17.90 18.71 11.54
CA GLN A 29 -18.90 19.71 11.98
C GLN A 29 -18.28 21.09 12.19
N SER A 30 -17.06 21.31 11.68
CA SER A 30 -16.37 22.58 11.83
C SER A 30 -17.10 23.70 11.09
N THR A 31 -17.06 24.87 11.65
CA THR A 31 -17.44 26.11 10.97
C THR A 31 -16.32 26.69 10.12
N ASP A 32 -15.07 26.22 10.30
CA ASP A 32 -13.92 26.59 9.48
C ASP A 32 -13.99 25.86 8.13
N THR A 33 -14.25 26.62 7.08
CA THR A 33 -14.33 26.12 5.70
C THR A 33 -12.98 25.97 5.00
N THR A 34 -11.88 26.17 5.72
CA THR A 34 -10.55 26.02 5.13
C THR A 34 -10.21 24.54 4.93
N ARG A 35 -9.71 24.21 3.75
CA ARG A 35 -9.19 22.87 3.46
C ARG A 35 -7.98 22.56 4.35
N ARG A 36 -7.91 21.34 4.85
CA ARG A 36 -6.81 20.89 5.72
C ARG A 36 -6.28 19.55 5.24
N THR A 37 -4.99 19.38 5.28
CA THR A 37 -4.35 18.08 5.08
C THR A 37 -4.30 17.33 6.40
N VAL A 38 -4.82 16.13 6.39
CA VAL A 38 -4.81 15.22 7.55
C VAL A 38 -3.93 14.01 7.31
N ASN A 39 -3.36 13.54 8.38
CA ASN A 39 -2.56 12.34 8.44
C ASN A 39 -3.25 11.33 9.37
N VAL A 40 -3.27 10.08 8.96
CA VAL A 40 -3.60 8.96 9.84
C VAL A 40 -2.32 8.34 10.34
N ARG A 41 -2.24 8.11 11.64
CA ARG A 41 -1.08 7.55 12.34
C ARG A 41 -1.52 6.38 13.21
N VAL A 42 -0.57 5.50 13.52
CA VAL A 42 -0.77 4.45 14.51
C VAL A 42 -0.12 4.88 15.82
N PRO A 43 -0.85 4.88 16.93
CA PRO A 43 -0.27 5.19 18.25
C PRO A 43 0.84 4.20 18.62
N LYS A 44 1.94 4.70 19.24
CA LYS A 44 3.05 3.85 19.71
C LYS A 44 2.66 3.01 20.92
N ASN A 45 1.86 3.58 21.81
CA ASN A 45 1.44 2.92 23.04
C ASN A 45 -0.05 2.65 23.04
N ILE A 46 -0.47 1.71 23.86
CA ILE A 46 -1.89 1.45 24.14
C ILE A 46 -2.46 2.65 24.90
N TRP A 47 -3.69 2.97 24.62
CA TRP A 47 -4.42 4.04 25.27
C TRP A 47 -5.87 3.65 25.55
N THR A 48 -6.49 4.33 26.48
CA THR A 48 -7.92 4.17 26.83
C THR A 48 -8.63 5.49 26.62
N ALA A 49 -9.84 5.44 26.07
CA ALA A 49 -10.62 6.65 25.79
C ALA A 49 -10.93 7.48 27.04
N SER A 50 -11.07 6.83 28.19
CA SER A 50 -11.37 7.49 29.47
C SER A 50 -10.17 8.18 30.14
N THR A 51 -8.94 7.84 29.74
CA THR A 51 -7.73 8.34 30.40
C THR A 51 -6.83 9.18 29.52
N ILE A 52 -7.08 9.18 28.19
CA ILE A 52 -6.26 9.92 27.25
C ILE A 52 -6.49 11.42 27.37
N THR A 53 -5.38 12.15 27.47
CA THR A 53 -5.33 13.62 27.45
C THR A 53 -4.27 14.08 26.47
N TRP A 54 -4.20 15.38 26.22
CA TRP A 54 -3.14 15.95 25.40
C TRP A 54 -1.74 15.68 25.98
N ASN A 55 -1.61 15.75 27.30
CA ASN A 55 -0.34 15.61 27.99
C ASN A 55 0.17 14.16 28.07
N ASN A 56 -0.72 13.16 27.98
CA ASN A 56 -0.38 11.75 28.02
C ASN A 56 -0.64 11.02 26.71
N ASN A 57 -0.60 11.75 25.60
CA ASN A 57 -0.80 11.12 24.30
C ASN A 57 0.27 10.02 24.08
N PRO A 58 -0.12 8.88 23.48
CA PRO A 58 0.76 7.71 23.36
C PRO A 58 1.91 7.86 22.37
N GLY A 59 2.08 9.05 21.77
CA GLY A 59 2.95 9.21 20.60
C GLY A 59 2.42 8.44 19.39
N TYR A 60 3.14 8.48 18.28
CA TYR A 60 2.74 7.80 17.05
C TYR A 60 3.95 7.40 16.22
N TYR A 61 3.74 6.47 15.30
CA TYR A 61 4.72 6.11 14.28
C TYR A 61 4.64 7.11 13.12
N ASP A 62 5.78 7.73 12.77
CA ASP A 62 5.82 8.80 11.79
C ASP A 62 5.81 8.31 10.34
N SER A 63 6.50 7.22 10.03
CA SER A 63 6.69 6.75 8.66
C SER A 63 6.01 5.43 8.37
N SER A 64 6.18 4.44 9.24
CA SER A 64 5.64 3.10 9.04
C SER A 64 5.32 2.42 10.37
N TRP A 65 4.45 1.42 10.30
CA TRP A 65 4.11 0.52 11.39
C TRP A 65 4.02 -0.89 10.86
N ASN A 66 4.75 -1.83 11.46
CA ASN A 66 4.83 -3.23 11.03
C ASN A 66 5.10 -3.39 9.53
N GLY A 67 6.09 -2.69 9.01
CA GLY A 67 6.45 -2.72 7.59
C GLY A 67 5.47 -1.98 6.66
N VAL A 68 4.30 -1.58 7.14
CA VAL A 68 3.32 -0.85 6.35
C VAL A 68 3.60 0.65 6.46
N ALA A 69 3.82 1.29 5.32
CA ALA A 69 3.96 2.73 5.24
C ALA A 69 2.69 3.41 5.76
N ARG A 70 2.86 4.57 6.39
CA ARG A 70 1.71 5.36 6.78
C ARG A 70 0.84 5.68 5.56
N PRO A 71 -0.50 5.68 5.72
CA PRO A 71 -1.37 6.16 4.66
C PRO A 71 -0.99 7.57 4.17
N ALA A 72 -1.07 7.78 2.87
CA ALA A 72 -0.73 9.09 2.29
C ALA A 72 -1.57 10.21 2.91
N PRO A 73 -1.01 11.40 3.14
CA PRO A 73 -1.79 12.54 3.57
C PRO A 73 -2.97 12.82 2.65
N HIS A 74 -4.10 13.21 3.19
CA HIS A 74 -5.29 13.49 2.42
C HIS A 74 -5.87 14.85 2.79
N THR A 75 -6.18 15.65 1.77
CA THR A 75 -6.80 16.97 1.99
C THR A 75 -8.31 16.81 2.09
N ILE A 76 -8.85 17.19 3.22
CA ILE A 76 -10.29 17.22 3.46
C ILE A 76 -10.92 18.50 2.92
N SER A 77 -12.18 18.41 2.52
CA SER A 77 -12.99 19.56 2.14
C SER A 77 -13.00 20.62 3.24
N GLY A 78 -13.18 21.86 2.85
CA GLY A 78 -13.46 22.94 3.81
C GLY A 78 -14.86 22.86 4.40
N ASP A 79 -15.82 22.33 3.66
CA ASP A 79 -17.22 22.38 4.06
C ASP A 79 -17.55 21.30 5.10
N PRO A 80 -18.46 21.59 6.06
CA PRO A 80 -19.00 20.59 6.97
C PRO A 80 -19.66 19.43 6.21
N GLY A 81 -19.53 18.23 6.72
CA GLY A 81 -20.15 17.06 6.12
C GLY A 81 -19.31 15.80 6.21
N TRP A 82 -19.72 14.79 5.44
CA TRP A 82 -18.98 13.55 5.34
C TRP A 82 -17.66 13.73 4.60
N TRP A 83 -16.63 13.22 5.20
CA TRP A 83 -15.30 13.20 4.67
C TRP A 83 -14.77 11.76 4.66
N ALA A 84 -14.22 11.33 3.52
CA ALA A 84 -13.66 10.01 3.34
C ALA A 84 -12.13 10.07 3.23
N TYR A 85 -11.44 9.27 4.03
CA TYR A 85 -10.02 9.03 3.92
C TYR A 85 -9.79 7.70 3.18
N PRO A 86 -9.37 7.73 1.91
CA PRO A 86 -9.46 6.55 1.03
C PRO A 86 -8.28 5.56 1.16
N TYR A 87 -7.21 5.92 1.86
CA TYR A 87 -5.94 5.17 1.82
C TYR A 87 -5.72 4.31 3.06
N MET A 88 -6.79 3.66 3.55
CA MET A 88 -6.73 2.87 4.79
C MET A 88 -6.44 1.38 4.57
N ARG A 89 -6.45 0.91 3.32
CA ARG A 89 -6.40 -0.51 2.98
C ARG A 89 -5.20 -1.22 3.61
N ASP A 90 -4.00 -0.71 3.40
CA ASP A 90 -2.77 -1.38 3.86
C ASP A 90 -2.69 -1.40 5.38
N LEU A 91 -3.09 -0.28 6.02
CA LEU A 91 -3.14 -0.21 7.47
C LEU A 91 -4.17 -1.17 8.06
N VAL A 92 -5.37 -1.24 7.49
CA VAL A 92 -6.43 -2.17 7.94
C VAL A 92 -6.00 -3.62 7.72
N SER A 93 -5.35 -3.94 6.60
CA SER A 93 -4.81 -5.27 6.34
C SER A 93 -3.75 -5.67 7.38
N ALA A 94 -2.83 -4.75 7.71
CA ALA A 94 -1.83 -5.00 8.75
C ALA A 94 -2.46 -5.16 10.13
N MET A 95 -3.45 -4.35 10.47
CA MET A 95 -4.18 -4.48 11.74
C MET A 95 -4.90 -5.82 11.84
N LEU A 96 -5.54 -6.27 10.76
CA LEU A 96 -6.21 -7.56 10.71
C LEU A 96 -5.22 -8.73 10.79
N ARG A 97 -4.07 -8.64 10.09
CA ARG A 97 -3.00 -9.65 10.16
C ARG A 97 -2.47 -9.78 11.59
N ASN A 98 -2.15 -8.68 12.23
CA ASN A 98 -1.71 -8.70 13.63
C ASN A 98 -2.78 -9.26 14.57
N TYR A 99 -4.04 -9.00 14.27
CA TYR A 99 -5.13 -9.58 15.05
C TYR A 99 -5.22 -11.10 14.91
N GLN A 100 -4.97 -11.61 13.72
CA GLN A 100 -5.00 -13.05 13.40
C GLN A 100 -3.72 -13.77 13.84
N ASP A 101 -2.64 -13.05 14.09
CA ASP A 101 -1.38 -13.63 14.57
C ASP A 101 -1.52 -14.09 16.03
N THR A 102 -1.66 -15.41 16.19
CA THR A 102 -1.82 -16.05 17.52
C THR A 102 -0.54 -16.08 18.33
N SER A 103 0.63 -15.81 17.73
CA SER A 103 1.93 -15.75 18.41
C SER A 103 2.11 -14.47 19.22
N LEU A 104 1.34 -13.43 18.92
CA LEU A 104 1.41 -12.13 19.56
C LEU A 104 0.36 -11.98 20.67
N PRO A 105 0.68 -11.32 21.79
CA PRO A 105 -0.30 -10.97 22.80
C PRO A 105 -1.42 -10.12 22.20
N ARG A 106 -2.63 -10.66 22.11
CA ARG A 106 -3.81 -9.98 21.52
C ARG A 106 -4.05 -8.58 22.07
N THR A 107 -3.67 -8.34 23.32
CA THR A 107 -3.85 -7.04 24.00
C THR A 107 -3.03 -5.89 23.42
N LEU A 108 -1.95 -6.19 22.70
CA LEU A 108 -1.04 -5.16 22.19
C LEU A 108 -1.51 -4.49 20.88
N HIS A 109 -2.28 -5.21 20.05
CA HIS A 109 -2.60 -4.76 18.70
C HIS A 109 -4.03 -4.26 18.53
N GLU A 110 -4.99 -4.88 19.18
CA GLU A 110 -6.41 -4.53 19.10
C GLU A 110 -6.74 -3.14 19.66
N LYS A 111 -5.95 -2.68 20.63
CA LYS A 111 -6.25 -1.44 21.38
C LYS A 111 -5.51 -0.21 20.88
N ARG A 112 -4.65 -0.34 19.88
CA ARG A 112 -3.90 0.83 19.39
C ARG A 112 -4.78 1.81 18.65
N GLY A 113 -5.66 1.32 17.77
CA GLY A 113 -6.52 2.16 16.97
C GLY A 113 -5.72 3.07 16.01
N ILE A 114 -6.29 4.20 15.69
CA ILE A 114 -5.69 5.22 14.83
C ILE A 114 -5.75 6.59 15.48
N MET A 115 -4.77 7.42 15.15
CA MET A 115 -4.73 8.84 15.47
C MET A 115 -4.91 9.63 14.18
N ILE A 116 -5.80 10.60 14.19
CA ILE A 116 -5.96 11.57 13.12
C ILE A 116 -5.28 12.85 13.57
N LYS A 117 -4.43 13.37 12.72
CA LYS A 117 -3.62 14.54 12.99
C LYS A 117 -3.64 15.49 11.80
N LEU A 118 -3.79 16.79 12.03
CA LEU A 118 -3.53 17.77 10.99
C LEU A 118 -2.04 17.78 10.64
N GLU A 119 -1.71 17.96 9.37
CA GLU A 119 -0.32 18.07 8.93
C GLU A 119 0.35 19.33 9.52
N ASN A 120 -0.41 20.41 9.55
CA ASN A 120 -0.01 21.65 10.20
C ASN A 120 -1.01 22.00 11.32
N GLU A 121 -0.62 21.80 12.56
CA GLU A 121 -1.45 22.04 13.74
C GLU A 121 -1.57 23.51 14.12
N SER A 122 -0.74 24.40 13.57
CA SER A 122 -0.76 25.82 13.86
C SER A 122 -1.84 26.61 13.09
N VAL A 123 -2.50 26.00 12.12
CA VAL A 123 -3.38 26.70 11.16
C VAL A 123 -4.88 26.48 11.38
N GLY A 124 -5.30 26.13 12.56
CA GLY A 124 -6.72 26.04 12.94
C GLY A 124 -7.17 24.64 13.32
N LEU A 125 -8.43 24.53 13.71
CA LEU A 125 -9.03 23.32 14.24
C LEU A 125 -10.06 22.75 13.27
N LYS A 126 -10.14 21.43 13.23
CA LYS A 126 -11.26 20.69 12.66
C LYS A 126 -11.99 19.94 13.77
N THR A 127 -13.30 20.08 13.81
CA THR A 127 -14.13 19.39 14.81
C THR A 127 -14.81 18.19 14.16
N LEU A 128 -14.38 17.00 14.56
CA LEU A 128 -14.92 15.75 14.05
C LEU A 128 -15.87 15.14 15.09
N ARG A 129 -16.99 14.58 14.64
CA ARG A 129 -17.88 13.84 15.51
C ARG A 129 -17.20 12.59 16.05
N SER A 130 -17.45 12.32 17.32
CA SER A 130 -16.91 11.12 18.00
C SER A 130 -17.85 9.92 17.83
N SER A 131 -17.36 8.74 18.25
CA SER A 131 -18.18 7.53 18.30
C SER A 131 -19.38 7.62 19.26
N ASN A 132 -19.34 8.56 20.20
CA ASN A 132 -20.43 8.78 21.17
C ASN A 132 -21.52 9.71 20.65
N HIS A 133 -21.34 10.31 19.48
CA HIS A 133 -22.39 11.13 18.88
C HIS A 133 -23.59 10.25 18.45
N SER A 134 -24.81 10.77 18.54
CA SER A 134 -26.03 10.02 18.17
C SER A 134 -26.10 9.71 16.68
N GLU A 135 -25.54 10.61 15.84
CA GLU A 135 -25.59 10.53 14.37
C GLU A 135 -24.20 10.72 13.76
N ASN A 136 -24.06 10.29 12.50
CA ASN A 136 -22.86 10.51 11.70
C ASN A 136 -21.56 10.13 12.44
N ARG A 137 -21.56 8.97 13.08
CA ARG A 137 -20.40 8.44 13.80
C ARG A 137 -19.28 8.08 12.83
N PRO A 138 -18.00 8.16 13.25
CA PRO A 138 -16.92 7.60 12.48
C PRO A 138 -17.20 6.15 12.10
N ASN A 139 -16.97 5.80 10.85
CA ASN A 139 -17.11 4.42 10.39
C ASN A 139 -15.98 4.08 9.40
N MET A 140 -15.74 2.79 9.25
CA MET A 140 -14.78 2.27 8.29
C MET A 140 -15.49 1.29 7.35
N SER A 141 -15.45 1.61 6.05
CA SER A 141 -15.90 0.71 5.00
C SER A 141 -14.72 -0.15 4.57
N ILE A 142 -14.93 -1.46 4.52
CA ILE A 142 -13.94 -2.43 4.05
C ILE A 142 -14.57 -3.23 2.91
N THR A 143 -13.96 -3.16 1.74
CA THR A 143 -14.31 -3.98 0.59
C THR A 143 -13.29 -5.11 0.46
N TYR A 144 -13.75 -6.33 0.26
CA TYR A 144 -12.89 -7.49 0.16
C TYR A 144 -13.41 -8.52 -0.84
N MET A 145 -12.50 -9.35 -1.36
CA MET A 145 -12.86 -10.43 -2.25
C MET A 145 -13.46 -11.60 -1.47
N THR A 146 -14.62 -12.04 -1.90
CA THR A 146 -15.31 -13.22 -1.33
C THR A 146 -14.98 -14.51 -2.06
N SER A 147 -14.52 -14.41 -3.32
CA SER A 147 -14.18 -15.59 -4.13
C SER A 147 -12.96 -16.31 -3.56
N SER A 148 -13.02 -17.62 -3.53
CA SER A 148 -11.84 -18.45 -3.26
C SER A 148 -10.76 -18.19 -4.30
N PRO A 149 -9.46 -18.27 -3.92
CA PRO A 149 -8.36 -18.18 -4.86
C PRO A 149 -8.54 -19.21 -5.98
N SER A 150 -8.34 -18.81 -7.24
CA SER A 150 -8.39 -19.73 -8.36
C SER A 150 -7.09 -20.53 -8.44
N SER A 151 -7.16 -21.77 -8.92
CA SER A 151 -5.97 -22.59 -9.20
C SER A 151 -5.08 -21.99 -10.30
N GLN A 152 -5.63 -21.10 -11.11
CA GLN A 152 -4.93 -20.48 -12.24
C GLN A 152 -4.28 -19.14 -11.89
N TYR A 153 -4.93 -18.32 -11.04
CA TYR A 153 -4.49 -16.96 -10.74
C TYR A 153 -4.22 -16.72 -9.24
N GLY A 154 -4.32 -17.78 -8.42
CA GLY A 154 -4.08 -17.72 -6.98
C GLY A 154 -4.95 -16.66 -6.29
N ILE A 155 -4.31 -15.84 -5.46
CA ILE A 155 -4.95 -14.71 -4.76
C ILE A 155 -4.93 -13.41 -5.57
N ALA A 156 -4.74 -13.48 -6.89
CA ALA A 156 -4.69 -12.29 -7.72
C ALA A 156 -5.97 -11.44 -7.56
N TRP A 157 -5.77 -10.15 -7.59
CA TRP A 157 -6.82 -9.15 -7.37
C TRP A 157 -7.56 -8.83 -8.66
N PRO A 158 -8.82 -8.38 -8.60
CA PRO A 158 -9.44 -7.74 -9.75
C PRO A 158 -8.64 -6.49 -10.13
N TYR A 159 -8.80 -6.04 -11.37
CA TYR A 159 -8.23 -4.75 -11.78
C TYR A 159 -8.62 -3.65 -10.80
N ARG A 160 -7.66 -2.91 -10.34
CA ARG A 160 -7.86 -1.77 -9.44
C ARG A 160 -7.67 -0.48 -10.22
N ASP A 161 -8.76 0.23 -10.45
CA ASP A 161 -8.68 1.57 -10.99
C ASP A 161 -8.10 2.51 -9.93
N ARG A 162 -6.95 3.11 -10.24
CA ARG A 162 -6.27 4.06 -9.37
C ARG A 162 -6.00 5.34 -10.14
N PRO A 163 -6.38 6.49 -9.57
CA PRO A 163 -6.12 7.79 -10.19
C PRO A 163 -4.61 8.09 -10.24
N ALA A 164 -4.27 9.20 -10.88
CA ALA A 164 -2.94 9.76 -10.81
C ALA A 164 -2.47 9.96 -9.35
N LYS A 165 -1.16 9.93 -9.12
CA LYS A 165 -0.45 9.95 -7.83
C LYS A 165 -0.26 8.57 -7.23
N ASN A 166 -0.52 8.38 -5.92
CA ASN A 166 -0.27 7.12 -5.24
C ASN A 166 -1.27 6.01 -5.63
N PRO A 167 -0.84 4.74 -5.62
CA PRO A 167 0.52 4.25 -5.45
C PRO A 167 1.40 4.44 -6.70
N ASN A 168 2.72 4.22 -6.60
CA ASN A 168 3.60 4.06 -7.77
C ASN A 168 3.49 2.65 -8.37
N CYS A 169 4.31 2.32 -9.38
CA CYS A 169 4.25 1.01 -10.05
C CYS A 169 4.50 -0.17 -9.10
N VAL A 170 5.44 -0.03 -8.17
CA VAL A 170 5.74 -1.08 -7.17
C VAL A 170 4.57 -1.24 -6.21
N GLY A 171 4.14 -0.17 -5.56
CA GLY A 171 3.00 -0.21 -4.65
C GLY A 171 1.74 -0.74 -5.32
N TYR A 172 1.50 -0.37 -6.59
CA TYR A 172 0.38 -0.91 -7.35
C TYR A 172 0.50 -2.42 -7.57
N ALA A 173 1.67 -2.91 -7.98
CA ALA A 173 1.90 -4.34 -8.20
C ALA A 173 1.83 -5.16 -6.91
N LEU A 174 2.22 -4.56 -5.77
CA LEU A 174 2.08 -5.13 -4.44
C LEU A 174 0.68 -4.91 -3.83
N CYS A 175 -0.27 -4.46 -4.62
CA CYS A 175 -1.64 -4.22 -4.17
C CYS A 175 -1.78 -3.19 -3.04
N MET A 176 -0.85 -2.26 -2.90
CA MET A 176 -0.82 -1.22 -1.87
C MET A 176 -1.50 0.07 -2.34
N ASP A 177 -1.92 0.89 -1.40
CA ASP A 177 -2.45 2.24 -1.63
C ASP A 177 -1.38 3.33 -1.52
N SER A 178 -0.18 2.98 -1.05
CA SER A 178 0.97 3.86 -0.89
C SER A 178 2.05 3.59 -1.94
N ALA A 179 2.89 4.59 -2.17
CA ALA A 179 4.09 4.39 -2.98
C ALA A 179 5.13 3.56 -2.20
N VAL A 180 5.73 2.60 -2.88
CA VAL A 180 6.87 1.83 -2.39
C VAL A 180 8.08 2.24 -3.21
N ILE A 181 9.08 2.81 -2.56
CA ILE A 181 10.33 3.25 -3.19
C ILE A 181 11.43 2.34 -2.66
N PRO A 182 11.82 1.33 -3.43
CA PRO A 182 12.93 0.47 -3.03
C PRO A 182 14.21 1.28 -2.95
N LEU A 183 14.78 1.34 -1.76
CA LEU A 183 16.06 1.99 -1.51
C LEU A 183 17.13 0.90 -1.41
N PHE A 184 17.72 0.54 -2.53
CA PHE A 184 18.92 -0.28 -2.54
C PHE A 184 20.09 0.55 -3.05
N ASN A 185 21.29 0.25 -2.56
CA ASN A 185 22.47 1.00 -2.91
C ASN A 185 22.81 0.81 -4.40
N THR A 186 22.43 1.79 -5.20
CA THR A 186 22.58 1.78 -6.66
C THR A 186 23.89 2.41 -7.12
N GLY A 187 24.69 2.92 -6.20
CA GLY A 187 25.96 3.59 -6.52
C GLY A 187 27.00 2.68 -7.23
N ASN A 188 26.82 1.35 -7.15
CA ASN A 188 27.69 0.43 -7.86
C ASN A 188 27.19 0.13 -9.27
N VAL A 189 27.69 0.87 -10.24
CA VAL A 189 27.37 0.70 -11.67
C VAL A 189 27.80 -0.65 -12.27
N THR A 190 28.57 -1.46 -11.54
CA THR A 190 29.04 -2.76 -12.02
C THR A 190 28.07 -3.90 -11.76
N LEU A 191 27.04 -3.70 -10.94
CA LEU A 191 26.03 -4.73 -10.72
C LEU A 191 25.28 -5.07 -12.00
N SER A 192 25.13 -6.36 -12.27
CA SER A 192 24.27 -6.82 -13.36
C SER A 192 22.79 -6.56 -13.04
N GLU A 193 21.94 -6.52 -14.08
CA GLU A 193 20.48 -6.40 -13.93
C GLU A 193 19.91 -7.52 -13.07
N THR A 194 20.46 -8.72 -13.16
CA THR A 194 20.06 -9.87 -12.32
C THR A 194 20.37 -9.60 -10.84
N ALA A 195 21.55 -9.03 -10.55
CA ALA A 195 21.91 -8.69 -9.18
C ALA A 195 21.04 -7.54 -8.63
N ALA A 196 20.75 -6.53 -9.45
CA ALA A 196 19.86 -5.44 -9.08
C ALA A 196 18.42 -5.95 -8.82
N ALA A 197 17.95 -6.92 -9.62
CA ALA A 197 16.66 -7.56 -9.39
C ALA A 197 16.61 -8.38 -8.10
N ALA A 198 17.70 -9.06 -7.74
CA ALA A 198 17.81 -9.77 -6.46
C ALA A 198 17.73 -8.78 -5.29
N LEU A 199 18.49 -7.69 -5.33
CA LEU A 199 18.43 -6.65 -4.30
C LEU A 199 17.02 -6.03 -4.16
N MET A 200 16.31 -5.83 -5.28
CA MET A 200 14.93 -5.38 -5.27
C MET A 200 14.04 -6.38 -4.52
N THR A 201 14.16 -7.66 -4.83
CA THR A 201 13.39 -8.73 -4.20
C THR A 201 13.68 -8.82 -2.71
N ASP A 202 14.95 -8.82 -2.33
CA ASP A 202 15.36 -8.86 -0.93
C ASP A 202 14.85 -7.64 -0.17
N TYR A 203 14.96 -6.45 -0.74
CA TYR A 203 14.43 -5.24 -0.15
C TYR A 203 12.93 -5.35 0.16
N LEU A 204 12.13 -5.88 -0.77
CA LEU A 204 10.69 -6.00 -0.59
C LEU A 204 10.32 -7.01 0.50
N ILE A 205 11.09 -8.09 0.62
CA ILE A 205 10.91 -9.11 1.66
C ILE A 205 11.39 -8.59 3.02
N ASP A 206 12.60 -8.06 3.10
CA ASP A 206 13.21 -7.61 4.36
C ASP A 206 12.46 -6.46 5.02
N ASN A 207 11.80 -5.63 4.23
CA ASN A 207 10.96 -4.55 4.75
C ASN A 207 9.49 -4.96 4.98
N GLY A 208 9.17 -6.25 4.85
CA GLY A 208 7.85 -6.79 5.15
C GLY A 208 6.74 -6.36 4.19
N TYR A 209 7.08 -5.89 2.99
CA TYR A 209 6.08 -5.58 1.96
C TYR A 209 5.42 -6.84 1.42
N VAL A 210 6.17 -7.93 1.36
CA VAL A 210 5.73 -9.26 0.95
C VAL A 210 6.40 -10.31 1.82
N SER A 211 5.77 -11.48 2.00
CA SER A 211 6.38 -12.59 2.74
C SER A 211 7.38 -13.38 1.88
N SER A 212 7.11 -13.48 0.57
CA SER A 212 8.06 -14.11 -0.35
C SER A 212 7.86 -13.66 -1.80
N MET A 213 8.94 -13.78 -2.58
CA MET A 213 8.94 -13.58 -4.03
C MET A 213 9.69 -14.73 -4.70
N ARG A 214 8.96 -15.68 -5.28
CA ARG A 214 9.51 -16.85 -5.97
C ARG A 214 9.62 -16.58 -7.47
N LYS A 215 10.83 -16.68 -8.02
CA LYS A 215 11.05 -16.47 -9.45
C LYS A 215 10.31 -17.52 -10.30
N LEU A 216 9.70 -17.08 -11.37
CA LEU A 216 8.99 -17.89 -12.36
C LEU A 216 9.74 -17.87 -13.68
N SER A 217 9.62 -18.95 -14.48
CA SER A 217 10.21 -19.03 -15.81
C SER A 217 9.42 -18.26 -16.87
N SER A 218 8.13 -18.01 -16.65
CA SER A 218 7.25 -17.33 -17.61
C SER A 218 5.98 -16.76 -16.96
N ALA A 219 5.21 -16.01 -17.75
CA ALA A 219 3.91 -15.50 -17.39
C ALA A 219 2.86 -16.60 -17.11
N THR A 220 3.08 -17.82 -17.60
CA THR A 220 2.15 -18.94 -17.49
C THR A 220 2.63 -20.02 -16.52
N SER A 221 3.78 -19.84 -15.88
CA SER A 221 4.29 -20.78 -14.85
C SER A 221 3.25 -20.96 -13.75
N SER A 222 3.15 -22.17 -13.23
CA SER A 222 2.21 -22.48 -12.14
C SER A 222 2.52 -21.70 -10.87
N ILE A 223 1.48 -21.33 -10.16
CA ILE A 223 1.55 -20.68 -8.84
C ILE A 223 0.69 -21.44 -7.84
N SER A 224 0.97 -21.25 -6.57
CA SER A 224 0.16 -21.78 -5.48
C SER A 224 -1.10 -20.94 -5.26
N SER A 225 -2.08 -21.49 -4.57
CA SER A 225 -3.35 -20.79 -4.31
C SER A 225 -3.20 -19.54 -3.45
N ASN A 226 -2.12 -19.42 -2.68
CA ASN A 226 -1.78 -18.25 -1.85
C ASN A 226 -0.81 -17.27 -2.52
N GLU A 227 -0.47 -17.49 -3.78
CA GLU A 227 0.40 -16.61 -4.57
C GLU A 227 -0.39 -15.83 -5.63
N TYR A 228 0.18 -14.74 -6.11
CA TYR A 228 -0.26 -14.06 -7.34
C TYR A 228 0.96 -13.73 -8.21
N ARG A 229 0.72 -13.46 -9.52
CA ARG A 229 1.82 -13.16 -10.44
C ARG A 229 2.04 -11.65 -10.56
N ALA A 230 3.31 -11.28 -10.49
CA ALA A 230 3.78 -9.99 -10.96
C ALA A 230 4.98 -10.19 -11.88
N CYS A 231 5.29 -9.19 -12.67
CA CYS A 231 6.54 -9.15 -13.41
C CYS A 231 7.10 -7.74 -13.39
N PHE A 232 8.41 -7.64 -13.57
CA PHE A 232 9.07 -6.36 -13.73
C PHE A 232 10.26 -6.44 -14.66
N ARG A 233 10.66 -5.29 -15.14
CA ARG A 233 11.96 -5.05 -15.76
C ARG A 233 12.74 -4.08 -14.91
N ILE A 234 14.03 -4.26 -14.88
CA ILE A 234 14.97 -3.34 -14.26
C ILE A 234 16.07 -3.02 -15.25
N GLN A 235 16.37 -1.77 -15.45
CA GLN A 235 17.45 -1.32 -16.33
C GLN A 235 18.35 -0.39 -15.54
N ARG A 236 19.62 -0.68 -15.58
CA ARG A 236 20.63 0.19 -15.01
C ARG A 236 21.06 1.23 -16.03
N LYS A 237 21.12 2.45 -15.61
CA LYS A 237 21.70 3.55 -16.38
C LYS A 237 22.84 4.18 -15.61
N ALA A 238 23.94 4.41 -16.30
CA ALA A 238 24.97 5.31 -15.83
C ALA A 238 24.66 6.73 -16.35
N VAL A 239 24.60 7.67 -15.44
CA VAL A 239 24.46 9.10 -15.78
C VAL A 239 25.71 9.80 -15.27
N TYR A 240 26.35 10.57 -16.15
CA TYR A 240 27.43 11.46 -15.75
C TYR A 240 26.80 12.75 -15.24
N ILE A 241 27.12 13.13 -14.04
CA ILE A 241 26.74 14.40 -13.44
C ILE A 241 28.01 15.19 -13.22
N ASP A 242 28.12 16.38 -13.83
CA ASP A 242 29.21 17.30 -13.60
C ASP A 242 29.37 17.51 -12.08
N ASP A 243 30.58 17.61 -11.57
CA ASP A 243 30.92 17.73 -10.16
C ASP A 243 30.80 16.46 -9.28
N ILE A 244 30.08 15.42 -9.71
CA ILE A 244 29.83 14.22 -8.89
C ILE A 244 30.41 12.96 -9.55
N GLY A 245 30.60 12.97 -10.87
CA GLY A 245 31.07 11.82 -11.63
C GLY A 245 29.94 10.93 -12.16
N THR A 246 30.26 9.68 -12.49
CA THR A 246 29.29 8.74 -13.04
C THR A 246 28.48 8.08 -11.94
N TYR A 247 27.18 8.32 -11.97
CA TYR A 247 26.20 7.70 -11.08
C TYR A 247 25.41 6.62 -11.80
N GLY A 248 25.24 5.46 -11.14
CA GLY A 248 24.29 4.44 -11.58
C GLY A 248 22.94 4.67 -10.92
N PHE A 249 21.86 4.68 -11.70
CA PHE A 249 20.52 4.59 -11.15
C PHE A 249 19.73 3.50 -11.84
N ASP A 250 18.85 2.87 -11.07
CA ASP A 250 18.02 1.80 -11.57
C ASP A 250 16.64 2.37 -11.96
N GLN A 251 16.25 2.08 -13.19
CA GLN A 251 14.89 2.27 -13.64
C GLN A 251 14.18 0.93 -13.59
N TYR A 252 13.02 0.90 -13.02
CA TYR A 252 12.22 -0.31 -12.90
C TYR A 252 10.75 0.00 -13.17
N HIS A 253 10.05 -1.01 -13.65
CA HIS A 253 8.61 -0.94 -13.82
C HIS A 253 7.97 -2.30 -13.58
N PHE A 254 6.84 -2.28 -12.88
CA PHE A 254 6.10 -3.47 -12.44
C PHE A 254 4.75 -3.59 -13.13
N LEU A 255 4.37 -4.84 -13.41
CA LEU A 255 3.02 -5.24 -13.78
C LEU A 255 2.52 -6.28 -12.81
N VAL A 256 1.21 -6.34 -12.65
CA VAL A 256 0.53 -7.37 -11.86
C VAL A 256 -0.53 -8.06 -12.73
N GLN A 257 -0.65 -9.38 -12.60
CA GLN A 257 -1.73 -10.13 -13.22
C GLN A 257 -2.98 -10.07 -12.34
N THR A 258 -4.12 -9.76 -12.96
CA THR A 258 -5.40 -9.72 -12.28
C THR A 258 -6.02 -11.12 -12.15
N ASN A 259 -7.09 -11.25 -11.38
CA ASN A 259 -7.84 -12.49 -11.20
C ASN A 259 -8.57 -12.97 -12.47
N THR A 260 -8.61 -12.17 -13.52
CA THR A 260 -9.13 -12.54 -14.84
C THR A 260 -8.03 -12.95 -15.82
N GLY A 261 -6.76 -12.92 -15.38
CA GLY A 261 -5.60 -13.21 -16.22
C GLY A 261 -5.06 -12.00 -16.98
N ALA A 262 -5.80 -10.92 -17.03
CA ALA A 262 -5.34 -9.68 -17.64
C ALA A 262 -4.19 -9.07 -16.83
N TRP A 263 -3.28 -8.39 -17.52
CA TRP A 263 -2.20 -7.64 -16.90
C TRP A 263 -2.60 -6.18 -16.72
N ALA A 264 -2.13 -5.60 -15.64
CA ALA A 264 -2.36 -4.20 -15.30
C ALA A 264 -1.10 -3.57 -14.75
N HIS A 265 -0.99 -2.26 -14.87
CA HIS A 265 0.10 -1.49 -14.28
C HIS A 265 -0.33 -0.10 -13.86
N LYS A 266 0.57 0.59 -13.19
CA LYS A 266 0.45 2.00 -12.89
C LYS A 266 1.81 2.66 -13.07
N MET A 267 1.88 3.67 -13.90
CA MET A 267 3.12 4.34 -14.22
C MET A 267 3.32 5.56 -13.35
N GLY A 268 4.21 5.47 -12.36
CA GLY A 268 4.54 6.60 -11.49
C GLY A 268 3.27 7.30 -10.99
N ASP A 269 3.14 8.57 -11.33
CA ASP A 269 1.99 9.41 -10.95
C ASP A 269 0.81 9.35 -11.92
N SER A 270 0.88 8.55 -13.00
CA SER A 270 -0.24 8.37 -13.93
C SER A 270 -1.34 7.49 -13.35
N ALA A 271 -2.54 7.52 -13.94
CA ALA A 271 -3.59 6.57 -13.60
C ALA A 271 -3.19 5.14 -13.97
N SER A 272 -3.77 4.15 -13.27
CA SER A 272 -3.59 2.74 -13.60
C SER A 272 -4.21 2.39 -14.95
N GLN A 273 -3.66 1.37 -15.61
CA GLN A 273 -4.13 0.90 -16.91
C GLN A 273 -4.29 -0.60 -16.91
N LEU A 274 -5.41 -1.06 -17.48
CA LEU A 274 -5.65 -2.47 -17.77
C LEU A 274 -5.15 -2.76 -19.20
N LEU A 275 -4.15 -3.62 -19.28
CA LEU A 275 -3.49 -3.97 -20.56
C LEU A 275 -4.16 -5.14 -21.28
N GLY A 276 -5.04 -5.87 -20.60
CA GLY A 276 -5.67 -7.08 -21.13
C GLY A 276 -4.77 -8.32 -21.05
N ASN A 277 -5.16 -9.34 -21.81
CA ASN A 277 -4.45 -10.62 -21.85
C ASN A 277 -3.24 -10.54 -22.80
N ILE A 278 -2.21 -9.86 -22.37
CA ILE A 278 -0.95 -9.70 -23.10
C ILE A 278 0.11 -10.69 -22.61
N ASN A 279 1.12 -10.92 -23.44
CA ASN A 279 2.38 -11.49 -22.96
C ASN A 279 3.35 -10.36 -22.63
N PRO A 280 3.66 -10.12 -21.35
CA PRO A 280 4.54 -9.03 -20.96
C PRO A 280 5.93 -9.06 -21.62
N SER A 281 6.48 -10.25 -21.91
CA SER A 281 7.81 -10.36 -22.52
C SER A 281 7.87 -9.82 -23.94
N THR A 282 6.77 -9.91 -24.69
CA THR A 282 6.72 -9.56 -26.12
C THR A 282 5.98 -8.26 -26.39
N ASN A 283 5.27 -7.74 -25.41
CA ASN A 283 4.56 -6.47 -25.58
C ASN A 283 5.52 -5.29 -25.44
N ALA A 284 6.08 -4.85 -26.55
CA ALA A 284 7.04 -3.75 -26.58
C ALA A 284 6.41 -2.37 -26.35
N ALA A 285 5.10 -2.22 -26.63
CA ALA A 285 4.46 -0.90 -26.69
C ALA A 285 4.46 -0.16 -25.36
N TRP A 286 4.18 -0.83 -24.24
CA TRP A 286 4.14 -0.17 -22.93
C TRP A 286 5.51 -0.08 -22.25
N TRP A 287 6.48 -0.94 -22.61
CA TRP A 287 7.86 -0.82 -22.16
C TRP A 287 8.56 0.41 -22.78
N THR A 288 8.20 0.78 -24.00
CA THR A 288 8.76 1.96 -24.68
C THR A 288 8.21 3.27 -24.14
N TYR A 289 7.07 3.25 -23.46
CA TYR A 289 6.44 4.46 -22.94
C TYR A 289 7.14 5.00 -21.68
N VAL A 290 7.73 4.14 -20.86
CA VAL A 290 8.44 4.57 -19.63
C VAL A 290 9.89 4.92 -19.93
N VAL A 291 10.58 4.02 -20.55
CA VAL A 291 11.95 4.12 -21.08
C VAL A 291 12.12 2.88 -21.95
N SER A 292 12.95 2.93 -22.98
CA SER A 292 13.32 1.75 -23.76
C SER A 292 14.04 0.74 -22.85
N MET A 293 13.27 -0.05 -22.09
CA MET A 293 13.80 -1.12 -21.25
C MET A 293 14.06 -2.34 -22.13
N SER A 294 15.30 -2.52 -22.55
CA SER A 294 15.75 -3.66 -23.36
C SER A 294 15.97 -4.94 -22.54
N THR A 295 15.85 -4.85 -21.23
CA THR A 295 16.13 -5.95 -20.31
C THR A 295 15.06 -7.03 -20.33
N PRO A 296 15.41 -8.28 -19.98
CA PRO A 296 14.43 -9.36 -19.89
C PRO A 296 13.32 -9.07 -18.87
N THR A 297 12.12 -9.54 -19.16
CA THR A 297 11.01 -9.52 -18.20
C THR A 297 11.24 -10.61 -17.15
N LEU A 298 11.24 -10.24 -15.90
CA LEU A 298 11.38 -11.13 -14.77
C LEU A 298 10.01 -11.38 -14.14
N TYR A 299 9.64 -12.65 -14.00
CA TYR A 299 8.35 -13.07 -13.46
C TYR A 299 8.50 -13.61 -12.06
N TYR A 300 7.55 -13.28 -11.20
CA TYR A 300 7.51 -13.72 -9.81
C TYR A 300 6.11 -14.15 -9.38
N ALA A 301 6.08 -15.18 -8.55
CA ALA A 301 4.96 -15.50 -7.69
C ALA A 301 5.19 -14.83 -6.34
N ILE A 302 4.23 -14.07 -5.89
CA ILE A 302 4.33 -13.22 -4.69
C ILE A 302 3.32 -13.71 -3.66
N THR A 303 3.78 -13.80 -2.39
CA THR A 303 2.93 -14.09 -1.21
C THR A 303 2.99 -12.89 -0.26
N PHE A 304 1.85 -12.54 0.33
CA PHE A 304 1.77 -11.53 1.40
C PHE A 304 2.03 -12.11 2.76
#